data_97632e56364b38f8446d0862f1a5c1f4
#
_entry.id   97632e56364b38f8446d0862f1a5c1f4
#
_cell.length_a   1.000
_cell.length_b   1.000
_cell.length_c   1.000
_cell.angle_alpha   90.00
_cell.angle_beta   90.00
_cell.angle_gamma   90.00
#
_symmetry.space_group_name_H-M   'P 1'
#
loop_
_entity.id
_entity.type
_entity.pdbx_description
1 polymer ?
#
loop_
_entity_poly.entity_id
_entity_poly.type
_entity_poly.pdbx_seq_one_letter_code
_entity_poly.pdbx_strand_id
1 'polypeptide(L)'
;PDGLDFTNYDTTMSGEPHRWGDYEIGEKIDHVDGVTIEEAEHMMATRLWQNTAKVHFDATHRDDGQRLIYGGHVISVARTLSFNGLANAQMIVGLNGGAHANPCFSGDTVRAWSEVLDKADTSAPGVGALRLRLVAYKGDAVFQLNRNDPKRPNWRYA
;
A
#
# COMPACT_ATOMS: atom_id res chain seq x y z
N PRO A 1 -16.86 -8.46 -11.19
CA PRO A 1 -17.40 -7.82 -12.39
C PRO A 1 -17.55 -8.86 -13.49
N ASP A 2 -18.69 -8.85 -14.13
CA ASP A 2 -18.96 -9.74 -15.25
C ASP A 2 -18.19 -9.27 -16.49
N GLY A 3 -17.74 -10.21 -17.34
CA GLY A 3 -17.09 -9.89 -18.62
C GLY A 3 -15.60 -9.60 -18.57
N LEU A 4 -14.92 -9.85 -17.45
CA LEU A 4 -13.47 -9.79 -17.41
C LEU A 4 -12.87 -11.01 -18.15
N ASP A 5 -11.95 -10.74 -19.09
CA ASP A 5 -11.19 -11.75 -19.80
C ASP A 5 -9.68 -11.52 -19.60
N PHE A 6 -9.03 -12.47 -18.96
CA PHE A 6 -7.60 -12.44 -18.65
C PHE A 6 -6.77 -13.42 -19.48
N THR A 7 -7.34 -13.97 -20.55
CA THR A 7 -6.67 -14.95 -21.42
C THR A 7 -5.34 -14.43 -21.95
N ASN A 8 -5.27 -13.16 -22.28
CA ASN A 8 -4.09 -12.49 -22.82
C ASN A 8 -3.43 -11.53 -21.79
N TYR A 9 -3.62 -11.77 -20.48
CA TYR A 9 -3.00 -10.93 -19.47
C TYR A 9 -1.48 -11.06 -19.52
N ASP A 10 -0.80 -9.95 -19.80
CA ASP A 10 0.64 -9.85 -19.94
C ASP A 10 1.28 -9.22 -18.70
N THR A 11 2.01 -10.02 -17.93
CA THR A 11 2.73 -9.55 -16.74
C THR A 11 3.92 -8.65 -17.05
N THR A 12 4.40 -8.64 -18.31
CA THR A 12 5.46 -7.72 -18.73
C THR A 12 5.04 -6.26 -18.56
N MET A 13 3.76 -5.98 -18.79
CA MET A 13 3.21 -4.63 -18.65
C MET A 13 3.17 -4.12 -17.20
N SER A 14 3.06 -5.03 -16.24
CA SER A 14 3.12 -4.68 -14.82
C SER A 14 4.53 -4.64 -14.26
N GLY A 15 5.51 -5.19 -14.97
CA GLY A 15 6.89 -5.35 -14.52
C GLY A 15 7.07 -6.37 -13.39
N GLU A 16 6.04 -7.14 -13.06
CA GLU A 16 6.01 -8.09 -11.96
C GLU A 16 5.48 -9.44 -12.42
N PRO A 17 6.24 -10.54 -12.33
CA PRO A 17 5.80 -11.85 -12.82
C PRO A 17 4.80 -12.56 -11.90
N HIS A 18 4.73 -12.16 -10.61
CA HIS A 18 3.94 -12.88 -9.63
C HIS A 18 2.43 -12.63 -9.81
N ARG A 19 1.68 -13.73 -9.76
CA ARG A 19 0.23 -13.76 -9.86
C ARG A 19 -0.38 -14.35 -8.58
N TRP A 20 -1.68 -14.35 -8.46
CA TRP A 20 -2.41 -14.85 -7.30
C TRP A 20 -1.95 -16.24 -6.82
N GLY A 21 -1.63 -17.16 -7.75
CA GLY A 21 -1.16 -18.50 -7.43
C GLY A 21 0.19 -18.55 -6.73
N ASP A 22 1.01 -17.53 -6.90
CA ASP A 22 2.39 -17.49 -6.41
C ASP A 22 2.52 -17.03 -4.95
N TYR A 23 1.45 -16.48 -4.36
CA TYR A 23 1.45 -16.03 -2.98
C TYR A 23 1.01 -17.14 -2.02
N GLU A 24 1.62 -17.17 -0.82
CA GLU A 24 1.27 -18.11 0.25
C GLU A 24 0.63 -17.37 1.43
N ILE A 25 -0.33 -18.03 2.12
CA ILE A 25 -0.92 -17.48 3.35
C ILE A 25 0.17 -17.38 4.42
N GLY A 26 0.23 -16.26 5.12
CA GLY A 26 1.27 -15.92 6.09
C GLY A 26 2.53 -15.31 5.47
N GLU A 27 2.62 -15.25 4.16
CA GLU A 27 3.72 -14.59 3.48
C GLU A 27 3.72 -13.10 3.76
N LYS A 28 4.92 -12.54 3.96
CA LYS A 28 5.14 -11.12 4.17
C LYS A 28 5.97 -10.54 3.04
N ILE A 29 5.53 -9.41 2.52
CA ILE A 29 6.07 -8.73 1.36
C ILE A 29 6.56 -7.35 1.79
N ASP A 30 7.87 -7.10 1.69
CA ASP A 30 8.45 -5.77 1.86
C ASP A 30 8.28 -4.99 0.55
N HIS A 31 7.71 -3.80 0.63
CA HIS A 31 7.53 -2.95 -0.55
C HIS A 31 8.73 -2.05 -0.85
N VAL A 32 9.84 -2.28 -0.15
CA VAL A 32 11.22 -1.80 -0.37
C VAL A 32 11.37 -0.28 -0.29
N ASP A 33 10.62 0.46 -1.08
CA ASP A 33 10.75 1.90 -1.24
C ASP A 33 10.14 2.68 -0.06
N GLY A 34 10.45 3.97 -0.01
CA GLY A 34 9.85 4.91 0.91
C GLY A 34 9.47 6.20 0.21
N VAL A 35 8.40 6.82 0.66
CA VAL A 35 7.94 8.12 0.18
C VAL A 35 7.98 9.12 1.33
N THR A 36 8.73 10.21 1.16
CA THR A 36 8.68 11.33 2.09
C THR A 36 7.46 12.18 1.77
N ILE A 37 6.60 12.36 2.75
CA ILE A 37 5.36 13.13 2.59
C ILE A 37 5.68 14.62 2.45
N GLU A 38 5.21 15.22 1.37
CA GLU A 38 5.33 16.64 1.12
C GLU A 38 4.07 17.40 1.54
N GLU A 39 4.27 18.61 2.06
CA GLU A 39 3.17 19.48 2.51
C GLU A 39 2.17 19.79 1.40
N ALA A 40 2.67 20.09 0.21
CA ALA A 40 1.85 20.49 -0.93
C ALA A 40 0.96 19.34 -1.43
N GLU A 41 1.51 18.14 -1.52
CA GLU A 41 0.74 16.96 -1.94
C GLU A 41 -0.36 16.61 -0.94
N HIS A 42 -0.04 16.67 0.35
CA HIS A 42 -1.01 16.45 1.42
C HIS A 42 -2.15 17.47 1.36
N MET A 43 -1.84 18.74 1.21
CA MET A 43 -2.85 19.79 1.10
C MET A 43 -3.73 19.61 -0.12
N MET A 44 -3.15 19.22 -1.25
CA MET A 44 -3.91 18.92 -2.47
C MET A 44 -4.87 17.75 -2.23
N ALA A 45 -4.40 16.64 -1.67
CA ALA A 45 -5.21 15.48 -1.35
C ALA A 45 -6.36 15.82 -0.38
N THR A 46 -6.06 16.58 0.68
CA THR A 46 -7.04 17.02 1.67
C THR A 46 -8.19 17.80 1.04
N ARG A 47 -7.88 18.68 0.09
CA ARG A 47 -8.87 19.52 -0.60
C ARG A 47 -9.65 18.74 -1.66
N LEU A 48 -8.99 17.89 -2.45
CA LEU A 48 -9.64 17.08 -3.48
C LEU A 48 -10.69 16.13 -2.90
N TRP A 49 -10.43 15.56 -1.73
CA TRP A 49 -11.35 14.64 -1.07
C TRP A 49 -12.21 15.28 0.01
N GLN A 50 -12.26 16.60 0.02
CA GLN A 50 -13.13 17.39 0.89
C GLN A 50 -13.03 17.01 2.38
N ASN A 51 -11.82 16.73 2.86
CA ASN A 51 -11.62 16.50 4.28
C ASN A 51 -11.92 17.79 5.07
N THR A 52 -12.84 17.72 6.02
CA THR A 52 -13.32 18.86 6.78
C THR A 52 -12.71 18.99 8.17
N ALA A 53 -11.83 18.07 8.56
CA ALA A 53 -11.17 18.13 9.87
C ALA A 53 -10.01 19.15 9.84
N LYS A 54 -10.15 20.25 10.57
CA LYS A 54 -9.22 21.38 10.57
C LYS A 54 -7.77 21.00 10.85
N VAL A 55 -7.55 19.99 11.69
CA VAL A 55 -6.22 19.48 12.04
C VAL A 55 -5.39 19.08 10.81
N HIS A 56 -6.03 18.79 9.69
CA HIS A 56 -5.37 18.38 8.46
C HIS A 56 -5.03 19.54 7.50
N PHE A 57 -5.66 20.72 7.64
CA PHE A 57 -5.46 21.79 6.67
C PHE A 57 -5.22 23.17 7.28
N ASP A 58 -5.57 23.38 8.55
CA ASP A 58 -5.44 24.68 9.22
C ASP A 58 -4.25 24.64 10.18
N ALA A 59 -3.14 25.28 9.78
CA ALA A 59 -1.93 25.34 10.60
C ALA A 59 -2.13 26.06 11.93
N THR A 60 -3.14 26.94 12.02
CA THR A 60 -3.45 27.67 13.27
C THR A 60 -4.24 26.82 14.28
N HIS A 61 -4.67 25.62 13.87
CA HIS A 61 -5.46 24.71 14.70
C HIS A 61 -4.63 24.04 15.80
N ARG A 62 -3.31 23.98 15.65
CA ARG A 62 -2.36 23.38 16.59
C ARG A 62 -1.32 24.42 17.02
N ASP A 63 -0.92 24.38 18.28
CA ASP A 63 0.08 25.30 18.84
C ASP A 63 1.46 25.20 18.19
N ASP A 64 1.81 24.00 17.66
CA ASP A 64 3.06 23.77 16.96
C ASP A 64 3.03 24.18 15.47
N GLY A 65 1.89 24.68 14.99
CA GLY A 65 1.72 25.09 13.59
C GLY A 65 1.78 23.96 12.55
N GLN A 66 1.88 22.70 12.98
CA GLN A 66 1.95 21.56 12.07
C GLN A 66 0.55 21.06 11.71
N ARG A 67 0.41 20.57 10.50
CA ARG A 67 -0.80 19.88 10.05
C ARG A 67 -0.60 18.37 10.11
N LEU A 68 -1.50 17.69 10.80
CA LEU A 68 -1.49 16.24 10.83
C LEU A 68 -1.85 15.70 9.43
N ILE A 69 -1.04 14.80 8.90
CA ILE A 69 -1.32 14.19 7.61
C ILE A 69 -2.64 13.43 7.67
N TYR A 70 -3.48 13.65 6.68
CA TYR A 70 -4.75 12.95 6.52
C TYR A 70 -4.52 11.44 6.39
N GLY A 71 -5.20 10.64 7.21
CA GLY A 71 -5.00 9.19 7.27
C GLY A 71 -5.26 8.49 5.94
N GLY A 72 -6.23 8.95 5.16
CA GLY A 72 -6.48 8.43 3.81
C GLY A 72 -5.30 8.66 2.86
N HIS A 73 -4.56 9.76 3.01
CA HIS A 73 -3.34 10.01 2.25
C HIS A 73 -2.25 8.98 2.61
N VAL A 74 -2.03 8.71 3.89
CA VAL A 74 -1.07 7.69 4.34
C VAL A 74 -1.42 6.29 3.82
N ILE A 75 -2.71 5.92 3.86
CA ILE A 75 -3.19 4.65 3.29
C ILE A 75 -2.91 4.59 1.79
N SER A 76 -3.15 5.67 1.07
CA SER A 76 -2.91 5.76 -0.38
C SER A 76 -1.42 5.61 -0.71
N VAL A 77 -0.53 6.28 0.03
CA VAL A 77 0.92 6.15 -0.13
C VAL A 77 1.36 4.70 0.13
N ALA A 78 0.90 4.08 1.22
CA ALA A 78 1.22 2.69 1.52
C ALA A 78 0.73 1.75 0.41
N ARG A 79 -0.47 1.98 -0.13
CA ARG A 79 -1.00 1.19 -1.24
C ARG A 79 -0.19 1.41 -2.52
N THR A 80 0.25 2.62 -2.80
CA THR A 80 1.12 2.91 -3.95
C THR A 80 2.45 2.16 -3.84
N LEU A 81 3.09 2.19 -2.66
CA LEU A 81 4.32 1.43 -2.41
C LEU A 81 4.12 -0.07 -2.62
N SER A 82 2.94 -0.59 -2.36
CA SER A 82 2.63 -2.02 -2.54
C SER A 82 2.62 -2.48 -4.00
N PHE A 83 2.79 -1.56 -4.96
CA PHE A 83 3.08 -1.94 -6.34
C PHE A 83 4.33 -2.84 -6.40
N ASN A 84 5.34 -2.56 -5.59
CA ASN A 84 6.49 -3.43 -5.44
C ASN A 84 6.07 -4.73 -4.74
N GLY A 85 5.92 -5.78 -5.51
CA GLY A 85 5.55 -7.10 -5.04
C GLY A 85 4.06 -7.46 -5.15
N LEU A 86 3.20 -6.50 -5.52
CA LEU A 86 1.76 -6.72 -5.73
C LEU A 86 1.25 -6.02 -7.00
N ALA A 87 2.11 -5.82 -8.00
CA ALA A 87 1.74 -5.07 -9.21
C ALA A 87 0.57 -5.66 -9.99
N ASN A 88 0.38 -6.99 -9.91
CA ASN A 88 -0.75 -7.67 -10.55
C ASN A 88 -2.02 -7.70 -9.70
N ALA A 89 -2.01 -7.13 -8.50
CA ALA A 89 -3.20 -6.91 -7.68
C ALA A 89 -3.88 -5.60 -8.10
N GLN A 90 -4.63 -5.64 -9.20
CA GLN A 90 -5.14 -4.48 -9.93
C GLN A 90 -6.25 -3.73 -9.22
N MET A 91 -7.04 -4.40 -8.39
CA MET A 91 -8.27 -3.82 -7.85
C MET A 91 -8.37 -4.02 -6.34
N ILE A 92 -8.75 -2.97 -5.63
CA ILE A 92 -9.20 -3.06 -4.24
C ILE A 92 -10.70 -3.32 -4.27
N VAL A 93 -11.13 -4.48 -3.78
CA VAL A 93 -12.55 -4.86 -3.76
C VAL A 93 -13.23 -4.51 -2.43
N GLY A 94 -12.46 -4.25 -1.38
CA GLY A 94 -13.00 -3.85 -0.09
C GLY A 94 -11.94 -3.60 0.96
N LEU A 95 -12.33 -2.89 2.00
CA LEU A 95 -11.54 -2.64 3.22
C LEU A 95 -12.31 -3.18 4.42
N ASN A 96 -11.76 -4.17 5.08
CA ASN A 96 -12.41 -4.81 6.24
C ASN A 96 -12.26 -3.99 7.53
N GLY A 97 -11.22 -3.17 7.60
CA GLY A 97 -10.93 -2.33 8.75
C GLY A 97 -9.51 -1.77 8.69
N GLY A 98 -9.19 -0.90 9.62
CA GLY A 98 -7.88 -0.31 9.77
C GLY A 98 -7.80 0.61 10.99
N ALA A 99 -6.59 1.00 11.34
CA ALA A 99 -6.34 1.94 12.42
C ALA A 99 -5.16 2.84 12.09
N HIS A 100 -5.25 4.09 12.51
CA HIS A 100 -4.14 5.04 12.54
C HIS A 100 -3.52 5.01 13.93
N ALA A 101 -2.41 4.27 14.07
CA ALA A 101 -1.77 4.05 15.37
C ALA A 101 -0.93 5.24 15.84
N ASN A 102 -0.30 5.94 14.90
CA ASN A 102 0.62 7.06 15.19
C ASN A 102 0.38 8.23 14.25
N PRO A 103 0.63 9.47 14.70
CA PRO A 103 0.55 10.64 13.84
C PRO A 103 1.63 10.62 12.76
N CYS A 104 1.30 11.17 11.59
CA CYS A 104 2.21 11.41 10.49
C CYS A 104 2.20 12.90 10.14
N PHE A 105 3.38 13.44 9.84
CA PHE A 105 3.57 14.85 9.50
C PHE A 105 4.36 14.98 8.19
N SER A 106 4.32 16.16 7.59
CA SER A 106 5.18 16.48 6.44
C SER A 106 6.65 16.32 6.83
N GLY A 107 7.45 15.73 5.94
CA GLY A 107 8.84 15.35 6.19
C GLY A 107 9.01 13.93 6.74
N ASP A 108 7.95 13.27 7.21
CA ASP A 108 8.03 11.85 7.56
C ASP A 108 8.15 11.00 6.30
N THR A 109 9.07 10.03 6.31
CA THR A 109 9.18 9.03 5.25
C THR A 109 8.35 7.80 5.61
N VAL A 110 7.36 7.53 4.80
CA VAL A 110 6.48 6.36 4.92
C VAL A 110 7.05 5.22 4.10
N ARG A 111 7.11 4.05 4.71
CA ARG A 111 7.41 2.76 4.09
C ARG A 111 6.25 1.82 4.32
N ALA A 112 6.19 0.73 3.59
CA ALA A 112 5.09 -0.22 3.73
C ALA A 112 5.54 -1.67 3.57
N TRP A 113 4.76 -2.58 4.15
CA TRP A 113 4.83 -4.01 3.91
C TRP A 113 3.43 -4.62 3.97
N SER A 114 3.26 -5.77 3.34
CA SER A 114 2.00 -6.53 3.37
C SER A 114 2.19 -7.93 3.91
N GLU A 115 1.14 -8.49 4.48
CA GLU A 115 1.03 -9.91 4.86
C GLU A 115 -0.20 -10.50 4.19
N VAL A 116 -0.05 -11.64 3.55
CA VAL A 116 -1.15 -12.41 2.97
C VAL A 116 -1.90 -13.12 4.10
N LEU A 117 -3.09 -12.66 4.43
CA LEU A 117 -3.90 -13.23 5.50
C LEU A 117 -4.77 -14.40 5.02
N ASP A 118 -5.21 -14.32 3.76
CA ASP A 118 -6.11 -15.32 3.18
C ASP A 118 -6.12 -15.23 1.65
N LYS A 119 -6.58 -16.29 1.00
CA LYS A 119 -6.74 -16.39 -0.45
C LYS A 119 -8.10 -17.01 -0.76
N ALA A 120 -8.75 -16.51 -1.79
CA ALA A 120 -10.00 -17.07 -2.26
C ALA A 120 -10.07 -17.07 -3.79
N ASP A 121 -10.69 -18.12 -4.32
CA ASP A 121 -11.12 -18.13 -5.71
C ASP A 121 -12.27 -17.14 -5.91
N THR A 122 -12.41 -16.64 -7.13
CA THR A 122 -13.55 -15.80 -7.50
C THR A 122 -14.38 -16.49 -8.59
N SER A 123 -15.57 -15.97 -8.85
CA SER A 123 -16.41 -16.46 -9.96
C SER A 123 -15.85 -16.10 -11.34
N ALA A 124 -14.91 -15.16 -11.43
CA ALA A 124 -14.28 -14.76 -12.67
C ALA A 124 -13.10 -15.71 -13.01
N PRO A 125 -13.10 -16.35 -14.19
CA PRO A 125 -12.01 -17.23 -14.60
C PRO A 125 -10.66 -16.51 -14.60
N GLY A 126 -9.64 -17.16 -14.03
CA GLY A 126 -8.28 -16.59 -13.97
C GLY A 126 -8.08 -15.45 -12.99
N VAL A 127 -9.05 -15.18 -12.12
CA VAL A 127 -8.98 -14.13 -11.09
C VAL A 127 -9.11 -14.74 -9.70
N GLY A 128 -8.17 -14.44 -8.84
CA GLY A 128 -8.25 -14.76 -7.41
C GLY A 128 -8.28 -13.49 -6.55
N ALA A 129 -8.69 -13.63 -5.32
CA ALA A 129 -8.69 -12.57 -4.32
C ALA A 129 -7.66 -12.85 -3.22
N LEU A 130 -6.89 -11.82 -2.85
CA LEU A 130 -6.01 -11.83 -1.70
C LEU A 130 -6.61 -10.97 -0.59
N ARG A 131 -6.65 -11.49 0.62
CA ARG A 131 -6.89 -10.70 1.82
C ARG A 131 -5.54 -10.32 2.41
N LEU A 132 -5.26 -9.02 2.45
CA LEU A 132 -3.97 -8.50 2.87
C LEU A 132 -4.09 -7.67 4.15
N ARG A 133 -3.07 -7.74 5.01
CA ARG A 133 -2.76 -6.71 5.98
C ARG A 133 -1.69 -5.81 5.37
N LEU A 134 -2.04 -4.57 5.09
CA LEU A 134 -1.08 -3.55 4.64
C LEU A 134 -0.72 -2.69 5.86
N VAL A 135 0.57 -2.55 6.12
CA VAL A 135 1.10 -1.76 7.23
C VAL A 135 1.99 -0.66 6.70
N ALA A 136 1.61 0.58 6.98
CA ALA A 136 2.48 1.74 6.80
C ALA A 136 3.28 1.99 8.08
N TYR A 137 4.56 2.31 7.94
CA TYR A 137 5.41 2.66 9.07
C TYR A 137 6.38 3.78 8.69
N LYS A 138 6.95 4.46 9.68
CA LYS A 138 7.98 5.48 9.51
C LYS A 138 9.19 5.18 10.40
N GLY A 139 10.35 5.72 10.02
CA GLY A 139 11.61 5.47 10.71
C GLY A 139 12.22 4.11 10.37
N ASP A 140 13.20 3.70 11.17
CA ASP A 140 13.99 2.48 10.97
C ASP A 140 13.30 1.23 11.55
N ALA A 141 11.99 1.19 11.60
CA ALA A 141 11.27 0.00 12.02
C ALA A 141 11.64 -1.16 11.09
N VAL A 142 12.65 -1.90 11.49
CA VAL A 142 13.25 -2.98 10.73
C VAL A 142 12.25 -4.12 10.67
N PHE A 143 11.48 -4.16 9.63
CA PHE A 143 10.84 -5.39 9.24
C PHE A 143 11.96 -6.28 8.66
N GLN A 144 12.47 -7.20 9.48
CA GLN A 144 13.43 -8.20 9.02
C GLN A 144 12.67 -9.25 8.20
N LEU A 145 12.47 -8.94 6.93
CA LEU A 145 12.28 -9.98 5.95
C LEU A 145 13.60 -10.73 5.79
N ASN A 146 13.49 -12.04 5.71
CA ASN A 146 14.60 -12.85 5.26
C ASN A 146 14.84 -12.52 3.77
N ARG A 147 15.61 -11.47 3.49
CA ARG A 147 15.95 -11.01 2.12
C ARG A 147 16.68 -12.09 1.30
N ASN A 148 17.00 -13.21 1.91
CA ASN A 148 17.69 -14.34 1.31
C ASN A 148 16.73 -15.54 1.12
N ASP A 149 15.41 -15.33 1.06
CA ASP A 149 14.47 -16.40 0.75
C ASP A 149 14.82 -16.99 -0.63
N PRO A 150 15.29 -18.25 -0.71
CA PRO A 150 15.65 -18.87 -1.98
C PRO A 150 14.46 -19.06 -2.92
N LYS A 151 13.23 -19.00 -2.41
CA LYS A 151 12.01 -19.06 -3.22
C LYS A 151 11.74 -17.75 -3.97
N ARG A 152 12.36 -16.64 -3.57
CA ARG A 152 12.16 -15.30 -4.15
C ARG A 152 13.45 -14.48 -4.21
N PRO A 153 14.47 -14.95 -4.96
CA PRO A 153 15.79 -14.33 -4.98
C PRO A 153 15.82 -12.93 -5.63
N ASN A 154 14.77 -12.49 -6.29
CA ASN A 154 14.78 -11.34 -7.20
C ASN A 154 13.79 -10.21 -6.82
N TRP A 155 13.41 -10.08 -5.56
CA TRP A 155 12.67 -8.89 -5.10
C TRP A 155 13.53 -7.60 -5.09
N ARG A 156 14.52 -7.55 -5.93
CA ARG A 156 15.30 -6.34 -6.20
C ARG A 156 14.85 -5.79 -7.55
N TYR A 157 14.23 -4.64 -7.51
CA TYR A 157 14.11 -3.84 -8.72
C TYR A 157 15.50 -3.37 -9.12
N ALA A 158 15.85 -3.63 -10.38
CA ALA A 158 16.99 -3.02 -11.04
C ALA A 158 16.63 -1.58 -11.43
#